data_794453df8363c79632bb0182a77a5af0
#
_entry.id   794453df8363c79632bb0182a77a5af0
#
_cell.length_a   1.000
_cell.length_b   1.000
_cell.length_c   1.000
_cell.angle_alpha   90.00
_cell.angle_beta   90.00
_cell.angle_gamma   90.00
#
_symmetry.space_group_name_H-M   'P 1'
#
loop_
_entity.id
_entity.type
_entity.pdbx_description
1 polymer ?
#
loop_
_entity_poly.entity_id
_entity_poly.type
_entity_poly.pdbx_seq_one_letter_code
_entity_poly.pdbx_strand_id
1 'polypeptide(L)'
;MNRRRMIRRGATYGPYLPEDAPEDDRERGIAAFVICASLIRQFEFAQNVWANDRNFHELGNERDPVIGNQDGTLEFKIPKRPIRKKITGLPAFTTVRGGAYFFLPGIKALHYLATLGDER
;
A
#
# COMPACT_ATOMS: atom_id res chain seq x y z
N MET A 1 9.63 12.01 12.26
CA MET A 1 8.82 10.84 11.86
C MET A 1 7.34 11.14 11.57
N ASN A 2 6.70 12.14 12.20
CA ASN A 2 5.26 12.40 11.99
C ASN A 2 4.85 12.86 10.58
N ARG A 3 5.77 13.41 9.79
CA ARG A 3 5.49 13.93 8.44
C ARG A 3 5.09 12.87 7.40
N ARG A 4 5.27 11.57 7.71
CA ARG A 4 4.97 10.44 6.81
C ARG A 4 3.70 9.69 7.20
N ARG A 5 3.08 10.06 8.32
CA ARG A 5 1.85 9.41 8.79
C ARG A 5 0.69 9.71 7.85
N MET A 6 -0.10 8.71 7.57
CA MET A 6 -1.32 8.78 6.77
C MET A 6 -2.43 7.97 7.46
N ILE A 7 -3.67 8.35 7.21
CA ILE A 7 -4.82 7.58 7.68
C ILE A 7 -5.12 6.53 6.62
N ARG A 8 -5.20 5.28 7.04
CA ARG A 8 -5.47 4.15 6.14
C ARG A 8 -6.75 3.46 6.54
N ARG A 9 -7.58 3.15 5.54
CA ARG A 9 -8.73 2.25 5.66
C ARG A 9 -8.70 1.28 4.50
N GLY A 10 -8.97 0.02 4.80
CA GLY A 10 -9.07 -1.03 3.79
C GLY A 10 -10.29 -1.90 4.06
N ALA A 11 -10.84 -2.43 2.99
CA ALA A 11 -11.89 -3.43 3.03
C ALA A 11 -11.54 -4.54 2.04
N THR A 12 -11.73 -5.77 2.44
CA THR A 12 -11.63 -6.91 1.55
C THR A 12 -12.85 -6.98 0.65
N TYR A 13 -12.66 -7.46 -0.57
CA TYR A 13 -13.75 -7.77 -1.48
C TYR A 13 -13.60 -9.17 -2.06
N GLY A 14 -14.68 -9.69 -2.63
CA GLY A 14 -14.78 -11.04 -3.14
C GLY A 14 -15.33 -12.04 -2.12
N PRO A 15 -15.65 -13.26 -2.54
CA PRO A 15 -16.23 -14.27 -1.67
C PRO A 15 -15.24 -14.75 -0.60
N TYR A 16 -15.73 -15.01 0.58
CA TYR A 16 -14.92 -15.60 1.65
C TYR A 16 -14.41 -17.00 1.23
N LEU A 17 -13.14 -17.27 1.50
CA LEU A 17 -12.54 -18.59 1.36
C LEU A 17 -12.17 -19.09 2.76
N PRO A 18 -12.76 -20.20 3.24
CA PRO A 18 -12.33 -20.82 4.47
C PRO A 18 -10.87 -21.28 4.41
N GLU A 19 -10.19 -21.32 5.54
CA GLU A 19 -8.75 -21.62 5.64
C GLU A 19 -8.39 -23.01 5.11
N ASP A 20 -9.29 -23.97 5.26
CA ASP A 20 -9.15 -25.39 4.86
C ASP A 20 -9.79 -25.67 3.46
N ALA A 21 -10.36 -24.65 2.81
CA ALA A 21 -10.95 -24.83 1.50
C ALA A 21 -9.88 -24.86 0.41
N PRO A 22 -10.06 -25.66 -0.66
CA PRO A 22 -9.16 -25.62 -1.78
C PRO A 22 -9.16 -24.23 -2.43
N GLU A 23 -8.01 -23.85 -2.96
CA GLU A 23 -7.89 -22.63 -3.76
C GLU A 23 -8.88 -22.65 -4.93
N ASP A 24 -9.49 -21.51 -5.18
CA ASP A 24 -10.39 -21.29 -6.31
C ASP A 24 -9.94 -20.06 -7.12
N ASP A 25 -10.40 -19.95 -8.36
CA ASP A 25 -10.05 -18.86 -9.27
C ASP A 25 -10.91 -17.59 -9.08
N ARG A 26 -11.66 -17.48 -7.97
CA ARG A 26 -12.52 -16.32 -7.74
C ARG A 26 -11.71 -15.10 -7.38
N GLU A 27 -12.07 -13.97 -7.97
CA GLU A 27 -11.40 -12.71 -7.69
C GLU A 27 -11.62 -12.24 -6.26
N ARG A 28 -10.52 -11.98 -5.56
CA ARG A 28 -10.47 -11.43 -4.19
C ARG A 28 -9.41 -10.35 -4.11
N GLY A 29 -9.64 -9.42 -3.23
CA GLY A 29 -8.64 -8.36 -3.04
C GLY A 29 -8.96 -7.44 -1.88
N ILE A 30 -8.22 -6.35 -1.82
CA ILE A 30 -8.37 -5.29 -0.84
C ILE A 30 -8.55 -3.97 -1.58
N ALA A 31 -9.64 -3.26 -1.28
CA ALA A 31 -9.80 -1.87 -1.63
C ALA A 31 -9.29 -1.02 -0.47
N ALA A 32 -8.40 -0.06 -0.72
CA ALA A 32 -7.81 0.76 0.31
C ALA A 32 -7.98 2.25 0.03
N PHE A 33 -8.33 3.01 1.07
CA PHE A 33 -8.32 4.46 1.08
C PHE A 33 -7.17 4.96 1.93
N VAL A 34 -6.41 5.91 1.39
CA VAL A 34 -5.29 6.53 2.09
C VAL A 34 -5.49 8.03 2.08
N ILE A 35 -5.69 8.62 3.26
CA ILE A 35 -5.88 10.07 3.41
C ILE A 35 -4.56 10.69 3.78
N CYS A 36 -4.10 11.62 2.95
CA CYS A 36 -2.82 12.31 3.05
C CYS A 36 -3.00 13.82 3.00
N ALA A 37 -2.22 14.55 3.78
CA ALA A 37 -2.07 15.99 3.62
C ALA A 37 -1.17 16.33 2.41
N SER A 38 -0.29 15.42 2.01
CA SER A 38 0.58 15.52 0.85
C SER A 38 0.83 14.13 0.28
N LEU A 39 0.36 13.87 -0.93
CA LEU A 39 0.55 12.59 -1.61
C LEU A 39 2.04 12.25 -1.76
N ILE A 40 2.83 13.20 -2.26
CA ILE A 40 4.28 13.03 -2.51
C ILE A 40 5.03 12.68 -1.21
N ARG A 41 4.73 13.40 -0.12
CA ARG A 41 5.48 13.23 1.14
C ARG A 41 5.02 12.04 1.97
N GLN A 42 3.86 11.50 1.71
CA GLN A 42 3.24 10.44 2.51
C GLN A 42 3.05 9.16 1.69
N PHE A 43 2.04 9.09 0.85
CA PHE A 43 1.72 7.86 0.12
C PHE A 43 2.81 7.47 -0.89
N GLU A 44 3.17 8.38 -1.79
CA GLU A 44 4.17 8.10 -2.82
C GLU A 44 5.55 7.81 -2.22
N PHE A 45 5.92 8.55 -1.18
CA PHE A 45 7.17 8.28 -0.47
C PHE A 45 7.16 6.87 0.17
N ALA A 46 6.07 6.46 0.79
CA ALA A 46 5.96 5.13 1.38
C ALA A 46 6.04 4.04 0.30
N GLN A 47 5.35 4.23 -0.82
CA GLN A 47 5.37 3.27 -1.93
C GLN A 47 6.71 3.20 -2.63
N ASN A 48 7.31 4.34 -2.93
CA ASN A 48 8.54 4.36 -3.72
C ASN A 48 9.79 4.08 -2.86
N VAL A 49 9.87 4.70 -1.68
CA VAL A 49 11.10 4.63 -0.86
C VAL A 49 11.02 3.47 0.13
N TRP A 50 9.96 3.37 0.93
CA TRP A 50 9.90 2.34 1.96
C TRP A 50 9.60 0.95 1.41
N ALA A 51 8.74 0.86 0.41
CA ALA A 51 8.35 -0.44 -0.13
C ALA A 51 9.27 -0.93 -1.27
N ASN A 52 9.82 -0.03 -2.07
CA ASN A 52 10.46 -0.40 -3.33
C ASN A 52 11.93 0.02 -3.51
N ASP A 53 12.45 0.95 -2.68
CA ASP A 53 13.87 1.31 -2.77
C ASP A 53 14.74 0.20 -2.19
N ARG A 54 15.51 -0.46 -3.04
CA ARG A 54 16.40 -1.58 -2.67
C ARG A 54 17.51 -1.17 -1.70
N ASN A 55 17.90 0.09 -1.72
CA ASN A 55 19.01 0.61 -0.90
C ASN A 55 18.54 1.38 0.32
N PHE A 56 17.23 1.38 0.60
CA PHE A 56 16.69 2.07 1.75
C PHE A 56 17.31 1.54 3.04
N HIS A 57 17.83 2.44 3.87
CA HIS A 57 18.56 2.11 5.10
C HIS A 57 19.73 1.12 4.94
N GLU A 58 20.41 1.15 3.78
CA GLU A 58 21.57 0.27 3.52
C GLU A 58 21.25 -1.22 3.67
N LEU A 59 19.98 -1.59 3.50
CA LEU A 59 19.54 -2.99 3.62
C LEU A 59 20.03 -3.86 2.45
N GLY A 60 20.60 -3.22 1.44
CA GLY A 60 21.01 -3.92 0.23
C GLY A 60 19.80 -4.25 -0.65
N ASN A 61 19.80 -5.36 -1.33
CA ASN A 61 18.80 -5.72 -2.34
C ASN A 61 17.43 -6.16 -1.74
N GLU A 62 16.89 -5.40 -0.78
CA GLU A 62 15.63 -5.72 -0.10
C GLU A 62 14.50 -4.78 -0.54
N ARG A 63 13.30 -5.33 -0.69
CA ARG A 63 12.04 -4.60 -0.82
C ARG A 63 11.04 -5.12 0.20
N ASP A 64 9.95 -4.37 0.40
CA ASP A 64 8.86 -4.88 1.24
C ASP A 64 8.39 -6.24 0.72
N PRO A 65 8.34 -7.28 1.58
CA PRO A 65 8.06 -8.64 1.13
C PRO A 65 6.62 -8.86 0.64
N VAL A 66 5.69 -7.97 1.00
CA VAL A 66 4.26 -8.13 0.69
C VAL A 66 3.81 -7.19 -0.42
N ILE A 67 4.12 -5.88 -0.30
CA ILE A 67 3.65 -4.84 -1.21
C ILE A 67 4.72 -4.31 -2.16
N GLY A 68 5.98 -4.69 -1.96
CA GLY A 68 7.07 -4.35 -2.87
C GLY A 68 6.98 -5.12 -4.19
N ASN A 69 7.53 -4.55 -5.24
CA ASN A 69 7.59 -5.20 -6.56
C ASN A 69 8.60 -6.36 -6.52
N GLN A 70 8.14 -7.53 -6.16
CA GLN A 70 8.95 -8.73 -6.11
C GLN A 70 9.08 -9.34 -7.51
N ASP A 71 10.30 -9.70 -7.88
CA ASP A 71 10.63 -10.35 -9.16
C ASP A 71 11.22 -11.76 -8.98
N GLY A 72 11.16 -12.28 -7.75
CA GLY A 72 11.73 -13.58 -7.38
C GLY A 72 13.24 -13.59 -7.13
N THR A 73 13.93 -12.48 -7.41
CA THR A 73 15.39 -12.38 -7.24
C THR A 73 15.80 -11.68 -5.95
N LEU A 74 14.83 -11.05 -5.26
CA LEU A 74 15.09 -10.25 -4.09
C LEU A 74 15.22 -11.08 -2.82
N GLU A 75 15.88 -10.49 -1.86
CA GLU A 75 16.10 -11.05 -0.54
C GLU A 75 15.28 -10.31 0.50
N PHE A 76 14.92 -11.01 1.56
CA PHE A 76 14.35 -10.41 2.74
C PHE A 76 15.03 -10.97 3.98
N LYS A 77 15.50 -10.09 4.86
CA LYS A 77 16.23 -10.49 6.07
C LYS A 77 15.40 -10.23 7.32
N ILE A 78 15.01 -11.29 7.96
CA ILE A 78 14.34 -11.23 9.27
C ILE A 78 15.38 -10.98 10.35
N PRO A 79 15.25 -9.90 11.15
CA PRO A 79 16.11 -9.66 12.28
C PRO A 79 15.98 -10.80 13.29
N LYS A 80 17.06 -11.56 13.49
CA LYS A 80 17.12 -12.65 14.46
C LYS A 80 18.52 -12.68 15.10
N ARG A 81 18.60 -13.03 16.36
CA ARG A 81 19.88 -13.25 17.05
C ARG A 81 20.17 -14.75 17.12
N PRO A 82 21.44 -15.18 17.03
CA PRO A 82 22.64 -14.38 16.76
C PRO A 82 22.81 -13.98 15.30
N ILE A 83 22.09 -14.62 14.37
CA ILE A 83 22.24 -14.41 12.92
C ILE A 83 20.88 -14.09 12.30
N ARG A 84 20.84 -13.11 11.41
CA ARG A 84 19.64 -12.77 10.63
C ARG A 84 19.23 -13.94 9.74
N LYS A 85 17.94 -14.25 9.71
CA LYS A 85 17.40 -15.24 8.77
C LYS A 85 17.16 -14.59 7.42
N LYS A 86 17.80 -15.11 6.38
CA LYS A 86 17.59 -14.69 4.98
C LYS A 86 16.51 -15.55 4.33
N ILE A 87 15.59 -14.90 3.64
CA ILE A 87 14.58 -15.52 2.78
C ILE A 87 14.84 -15.05 1.36
N THR A 88 14.78 -15.94 0.40
CA THR A 88 14.98 -15.68 -1.03
C THR A 88 13.83 -16.26 -1.84
N GLY A 89 13.68 -15.82 -3.08
CA GLY A 89 12.67 -16.38 -3.99
C GLY A 89 11.23 -15.99 -3.61
N LEU A 90 11.02 -14.83 -2.98
CA LEU A 90 9.69 -14.35 -2.66
C LEU A 90 8.92 -14.01 -3.95
N PRO A 91 7.73 -14.60 -4.17
CA PRO A 91 6.88 -14.22 -5.29
C PRO A 91 6.20 -12.87 -5.05
N ALA A 92 5.60 -12.31 -6.08
CA ALA A 92 4.69 -11.19 -5.92
C ALA A 92 3.37 -11.68 -5.28
N PHE A 93 3.08 -11.24 -4.08
CA PHE A 93 1.84 -11.61 -3.36
C PHE A 93 0.64 -10.75 -3.74
N THR A 94 0.88 -9.58 -4.32
CA THR A 94 -0.18 -8.64 -4.67
C THR A 94 -0.03 -8.15 -6.09
N THR A 95 -1.16 -7.97 -6.76
CA THR A 95 -1.24 -7.33 -8.07
C THR A 95 -2.10 -6.08 -7.94
N VAL A 96 -1.54 -4.92 -8.25
CA VAL A 96 -2.29 -3.66 -8.27
C VAL A 96 -3.22 -3.67 -9.47
N ARG A 97 -4.53 -3.55 -9.23
CA ARG A 97 -5.57 -3.51 -10.28
C ARG A 97 -5.92 -2.10 -10.71
N GLY A 98 -5.70 -1.12 -9.84
CA GLY A 98 -5.95 0.28 -10.15
C GLY A 98 -5.79 1.17 -8.93
N GLY A 99 -5.84 2.46 -9.18
CA GLY A 99 -5.80 3.49 -8.16
C GLY A 99 -6.10 4.85 -8.76
N ALA A 100 -6.55 5.78 -7.95
CA ALA A 100 -6.79 7.15 -8.34
C ALA A 100 -6.53 8.11 -7.17
N TYR A 101 -6.15 9.31 -7.49
CA TYR A 101 -6.02 10.40 -6.53
C TYR A 101 -7.25 11.29 -6.55
N PHE A 102 -7.74 11.62 -5.38
CA PHE A 102 -8.91 12.46 -5.21
C PHE A 102 -8.60 13.60 -4.25
N PHE A 103 -9.22 14.73 -4.52
CA PHE A 103 -9.26 15.83 -3.57
C PHE A 103 -10.37 15.57 -2.55
N LEU A 104 -10.05 15.63 -1.26
CA LEU A 104 -11.01 15.52 -0.17
C LEU A 104 -11.22 16.92 0.45
N PRO A 105 -12.25 17.65 0.05
CA PRO A 105 -12.53 18.97 0.59
C PRO A 105 -13.04 18.90 2.04
N GLY A 106 -12.73 19.90 2.84
CA GLY A 106 -13.33 20.07 4.16
C GLY A 106 -14.82 20.44 4.06
N ILE A 107 -15.58 20.26 5.14
CA ILE A 107 -17.03 20.49 5.19
C ILE A 107 -17.42 21.89 4.70
N LYS A 108 -16.69 22.93 5.09
CA LYS A 108 -16.93 24.30 4.62
C LYS A 108 -16.74 24.46 3.12
N ALA A 109 -15.75 23.78 2.54
CA ALA A 109 -15.52 23.80 1.11
C ALA A 109 -16.62 23.03 0.36
N LEU A 110 -17.16 21.94 0.93
CA LEU A 110 -18.31 21.24 0.37
C LEU A 110 -19.56 22.13 0.32
N HIS A 111 -19.83 22.86 1.41
CA HIS A 111 -20.94 23.83 1.41
C HIS A 111 -20.74 24.93 0.35
N TYR A 112 -19.54 25.49 0.24
CA TYR A 112 -19.24 26.49 -0.79
C TYR A 112 -19.44 25.93 -2.20
N LEU A 113 -18.93 24.71 -2.48
CA LEU A 113 -19.11 24.08 -3.79
C LEU A 113 -20.58 23.78 -4.12
N ALA A 114 -21.39 23.44 -3.12
CA ALA A 114 -22.83 23.22 -3.31
C ALA A 114 -23.57 24.50 -3.72
N THR A 115 -23.17 25.66 -3.17
CA THR A 115 -23.81 26.94 -3.49
C THR A 115 -23.42 27.50 -4.87
N LEU A 116 -22.27 27.11 -5.42
CA LEU A 116 -21.84 27.55 -6.76
C LEU A 116 -22.75 27.05 -7.90
N GLY A 117 -23.53 26.01 -7.67
CA GLY A 117 -24.45 25.43 -8.64
C GLY A 117 -25.79 26.18 -8.73
N ASP A 118 -26.16 26.93 -7.69
CA ASP A 118 -27.46 27.62 -7.60
C ASP A 118 -27.46 29.03 -8.23
N GLU A 119 -26.31 29.51 -8.65
CA GLU A 119 -26.13 30.85 -9.29
C GLU A 119 -26.20 30.80 -10.83
N ARG A 120 -26.74 29.73 -11.44
CA ARG A 120 -26.91 29.62 -12.90
C ARG A 120 -28.34 29.54 -13.31
#